data_d81d8a94a1bbb552c8b8269db0299cae
#
_entry.id   d81d8a94a1bbb552c8b8269db0299cae
#
_cell.length_a   1.000
_cell.length_b   1.000
_cell.length_c   1.000
_cell.angle_alpha   90.00
_cell.angle_beta   90.00
_cell.angle_gamma   90.00
#
_symmetry.space_group_name_H-M   'P 1'
#
loop_
_entity.id
_entity.type
_entity.pdbx_description
1 polymer ?
#
loop_
_entity_poly.entity_id
_entity_poly.type
_entity_poly.pdbx_seq_one_letter_code
_entity_poly.pdbx_strand_id
1 'polypeptide(L)'
;MAKKKQSQIDFEEQKKLSSWCYQKFKDAMLAKQQTTEDWFKYLNAYNNDLYTNNNVPDYKSNYCNNLIYSTIESMRPIVFDGNPKYECVPATAEALQYSKDIDTALDFEWHRTKMREKLISNSIYTFVLGTSVIMLPYVYSDNDEFDGNVCPVIVNPFNLYPDPLATSVEDAEYIIYATYEHENKLKKRYPEYADKI
;
A
#
# COMPACT_ATOMS: atom_id res chain seq x y z
N MET A 1 36.82 0.05 -27.31
CA MET A 1 35.63 -0.35 -28.08
C MET A 1 34.69 -1.29 -27.30
N ALA A 2 35.20 -2.26 -26.52
CA ALA A 2 34.35 -3.19 -25.74
C ALA A 2 33.45 -2.50 -24.68
N LYS A 3 33.98 -1.56 -23.90
CA LYS A 3 33.18 -0.83 -22.86
C LYS A 3 32.02 -0.03 -23.44
N LYS A 4 32.16 0.56 -24.65
CA LYS A 4 31.05 1.28 -25.32
C LYS A 4 29.95 0.34 -25.83
N LYS A 5 30.33 -0.88 -26.24
CA LYS A 5 29.37 -1.89 -26.66
C LYS A 5 28.57 -2.43 -25.47
N GLN A 6 29.20 -2.67 -24.32
CA GLN A 6 28.56 -3.13 -23.11
C GLN A 6 27.54 -2.10 -22.60
N SER A 7 27.92 -0.83 -22.53
CA SER A 7 27.00 0.25 -22.09
C SER A 7 25.81 0.49 -23.05
N GLN A 8 25.95 0.18 -24.32
CA GLN A 8 24.84 0.26 -25.29
C GLN A 8 23.88 -0.92 -25.15
N ILE A 9 24.42 -2.12 -24.89
CA ILE A 9 23.60 -3.33 -24.64
C ILE A 9 22.79 -3.14 -23.35
N ASP A 10 23.44 -2.68 -22.27
CA ASP A 10 22.78 -2.39 -20.99
C ASP A 10 21.67 -1.35 -21.14
N PHE A 11 21.87 -0.33 -21.97
CA PHE A 11 20.86 0.71 -22.22
C PHE A 11 19.66 0.19 -23.04
N GLU A 12 19.88 -0.65 -24.03
CA GLU A 12 18.79 -1.26 -24.81
C GLU A 12 17.96 -2.24 -23.96
N GLU A 13 18.62 -3.00 -23.09
CA GLU A 13 17.94 -3.91 -22.15
C GLU A 13 17.11 -3.14 -21.12
N GLN A 14 17.64 -2.07 -20.55
CA GLN A 14 16.91 -1.18 -19.64
C GLN A 14 15.71 -0.53 -20.33
N LYS A 15 15.84 -0.12 -21.60
CA LYS A 15 14.74 0.44 -22.37
C LYS A 15 13.65 -0.59 -22.66
N LYS A 16 14.00 -1.83 -22.96
CA LYS A 16 13.06 -2.93 -23.13
C LYS A 16 12.30 -3.23 -21.83
N LEU A 17 13.03 -3.29 -20.70
CA LEU A 17 12.45 -3.51 -19.38
C LEU A 17 11.48 -2.38 -19.00
N SER A 18 11.87 -1.13 -19.21
CA SER A 18 11.01 0.04 -18.96
C SER A 18 9.75 -0.01 -19.80
N SER A 19 9.85 -0.34 -21.08
CA SER A 19 8.70 -0.47 -21.97
C SER A 19 7.78 -1.61 -21.56
N TRP A 20 8.34 -2.73 -21.13
CA TRP A 20 7.59 -3.86 -20.60
C TRP A 20 6.85 -3.50 -19.32
N CYS A 21 7.52 -2.88 -18.35
CA CYS A 21 6.90 -2.42 -17.11
C CYS A 21 5.75 -1.44 -17.39
N TYR A 22 5.94 -0.50 -18.30
CA TYR A 22 4.92 0.46 -18.67
C TYR A 22 3.71 -0.19 -19.34
N GLN A 23 3.92 -1.20 -20.20
CA GLN A 23 2.84 -1.95 -20.81
C GLN A 23 2.04 -2.74 -19.74
N LYS A 24 2.73 -3.45 -18.86
CA LYS A 24 2.10 -4.17 -17.74
C LYS A 24 1.30 -3.24 -16.82
N PHE A 25 1.82 -2.03 -16.55
CA PHE A 25 1.09 -1.00 -15.80
C PHE A 25 -0.20 -0.58 -16.50
N LYS A 26 -0.16 -0.35 -17.83
CA LYS A 26 -1.35 0.02 -18.60
C LYS A 26 -2.40 -1.09 -18.57
N ASP A 27 -1.98 -2.34 -18.77
CA ASP A 27 -2.88 -3.49 -18.77
C ASP A 27 -3.57 -3.65 -17.40
N ALA A 28 -2.81 -3.54 -16.31
CA ALA A 28 -3.34 -3.58 -14.96
C ALA A 28 -4.25 -2.38 -14.63
N MET A 29 -3.92 -1.19 -15.12
CA MET A 29 -4.74 0.01 -14.96
C MET A 29 -6.10 -0.13 -15.67
N LEU A 30 -6.11 -0.64 -16.91
CA LEU A 30 -7.33 -0.88 -17.66
C LEU A 30 -8.21 -1.94 -16.99
N ALA A 31 -7.63 -3.04 -16.55
CA ALA A 31 -8.36 -4.09 -15.85
C ALA A 31 -8.98 -3.60 -14.53
N LYS A 32 -8.31 -2.68 -13.84
CA LYS A 32 -8.75 -2.13 -12.56
C LYS A 32 -9.73 -0.96 -12.71
N GLN A 33 -9.94 -0.43 -13.90
CA GLN A 33 -10.72 0.79 -14.12
C GLN A 33 -12.12 0.72 -13.49
N GLN A 34 -12.86 -0.34 -13.76
CA GLN A 34 -14.21 -0.53 -13.21
C GLN A 34 -14.19 -0.57 -11.67
N THR A 35 -13.28 -1.29 -11.08
CA THR A 35 -13.10 -1.36 -9.62
C THR A 35 -12.79 0.01 -9.03
N THR A 36 -11.94 0.78 -9.70
CA THR A 36 -11.59 2.14 -9.28
C THR A 36 -12.79 3.08 -9.30
N GLU A 37 -13.61 3.01 -10.35
CA GLU A 37 -14.86 3.80 -10.46
C GLU A 37 -15.85 3.44 -9.33
N ASP A 38 -15.98 2.16 -9.00
CA ASP A 38 -16.86 1.72 -7.92
C ASP A 38 -16.31 2.14 -6.55
N TRP A 39 -15.01 2.09 -6.34
CA TRP A 39 -14.36 2.61 -5.14
C TRP A 39 -14.60 4.10 -4.92
N PHE A 40 -14.58 4.91 -5.99
CA PHE A 40 -14.95 6.33 -5.89
C PHE A 40 -16.41 6.52 -5.45
N LYS A 41 -17.33 5.71 -5.96
CA LYS A 41 -18.74 5.75 -5.51
C LYS A 41 -18.85 5.39 -4.03
N TYR A 42 -18.11 4.38 -3.56
CA TYR A 42 -18.12 3.98 -2.15
C TYR A 42 -17.55 5.06 -1.23
N LEU A 43 -16.45 5.70 -1.62
CA LEU A 43 -15.88 6.82 -0.88
C LEU A 43 -16.82 8.02 -0.85
N ASN A 44 -17.47 8.35 -1.96
CA ASN A 44 -18.45 9.43 -2.00
C ASN A 44 -19.65 9.12 -1.10
N ALA A 45 -20.09 7.86 -1.07
CA ALA A 45 -21.15 7.42 -0.16
C ALA A 45 -20.74 7.54 1.31
N TYR A 46 -19.52 7.13 1.65
CA TYR A 46 -18.95 7.27 2.99
C TYR A 46 -18.82 8.74 3.41
N ASN A 47 -18.35 9.62 2.50
CA ASN A 47 -18.19 11.06 2.76
C ASN A 47 -19.50 11.85 2.69
N ASN A 48 -20.61 11.22 2.32
CA ASN A 48 -21.90 11.88 2.07
C ASN A 48 -21.91 12.84 0.87
N ASP A 49 -21.03 12.62 -0.11
CA ASP A 49 -20.89 13.49 -1.28
C ASP A 49 -21.84 13.09 -2.44
N LEU A 50 -22.72 12.12 -2.24
CA LEU A 50 -23.65 11.60 -3.27
C LEU A 50 -24.64 12.67 -3.76
N TYR A 51 -24.93 13.67 -2.94
CA TYR A 51 -25.98 14.66 -3.18
C TYR A 51 -25.44 16.06 -3.53
N THR A 52 -24.14 16.27 -3.56
CA THR A 52 -23.53 17.58 -3.81
C THR A 52 -23.78 18.12 -5.22
N ASN A 53 -24.10 17.24 -6.18
CA ASN A 53 -24.36 17.61 -7.58
C ASN A 53 -25.85 17.83 -7.94
N ASN A 54 -26.77 17.67 -7.00
CA ASN A 54 -28.17 17.96 -7.28
C ASN A 54 -28.39 19.44 -7.10
N ASN A 55 -28.90 20.12 -8.16
CA ASN A 55 -29.43 21.47 -8.11
C ASN A 55 -30.66 21.52 -7.17
N VAL A 56 -30.40 21.42 -5.88
CA VAL A 56 -31.44 21.56 -4.87
C VAL A 56 -31.69 23.04 -4.69
N PRO A 57 -32.92 23.55 -4.92
CA PRO A 57 -33.22 24.95 -4.69
C PRO A 57 -32.89 25.37 -3.25
N ASP A 58 -32.42 26.60 -3.04
CA ASP A 58 -31.96 27.13 -1.74
C ASP A 58 -33.00 27.01 -0.60
N TYR A 59 -34.28 26.90 -0.94
CA TYR A 59 -35.37 26.75 0.03
C TYR A 59 -35.60 25.28 0.50
N LYS A 60 -34.90 24.30 -0.11
CA LYS A 60 -35.00 22.90 0.30
C LYS A 60 -33.82 22.50 1.16
N SER A 61 -34.07 21.86 2.29
CA SER A 61 -33.03 21.27 3.11
C SER A 61 -32.33 20.14 2.36
N ASN A 62 -31.02 20.19 2.24
CA ASN A 62 -30.17 19.14 1.67
C ASN A 62 -29.58 18.24 2.77
N TYR A 63 -30.28 18.13 3.89
CA TYR A 63 -29.82 17.29 4.99
C TYR A 63 -30.01 15.82 4.65
N CYS A 64 -28.93 15.07 4.65
CA CYS A 64 -28.92 13.61 4.52
C CYS A 64 -28.22 13.00 5.74
N ASN A 65 -28.90 12.06 6.40
CA ASN A 65 -28.28 11.31 7.49
C ASN A 65 -27.38 10.20 6.91
N ASN A 66 -26.07 10.33 7.08
CA ASN A 66 -25.11 9.35 6.58
C ASN A 66 -25.03 8.11 7.49
N LEU A 67 -25.92 7.14 7.24
CA LEU A 67 -25.95 5.88 7.98
C LEU A 67 -24.71 5.02 7.69
N ILE A 68 -24.13 5.11 6.48
CA ILE A 68 -22.93 4.36 6.10
C ILE A 68 -21.75 4.79 6.99
N TYR A 69 -21.52 6.09 7.09
CA TYR A 69 -20.46 6.64 7.95
C TYR A 69 -20.67 6.21 9.41
N SER A 70 -21.88 6.41 9.96
CA SER A 70 -22.15 6.10 11.36
C SER A 70 -21.98 4.60 11.66
N THR A 71 -22.37 3.73 10.73
CA THR A 71 -22.19 2.28 10.88
C THR A 71 -20.71 1.89 10.87
N ILE A 72 -19.95 2.38 9.90
CA ILE A 72 -18.52 2.08 9.78
C ILE A 72 -17.76 2.59 11.01
N GLU A 73 -18.00 3.84 11.44
CA GLU A 73 -17.32 4.41 12.61
C GLU A 73 -17.70 3.75 13.93
N SER A 74 -18.89 3.16 14.02
CA SER A 74 -19.27 2.37 15.20
C SER A 74 -18.65 0.98 15.21
N MET A 75 -18.42 0.37 14.04
CA MET A 75 -17.80 -0.96 13.93
C MET A 75 -16.29 -0.94 14.14
N ARG A 76 -15.60 0.12 13.73
CA ARG A 76 -14.14 0.23 13.84
C ARG A 76 -13.60 0.02 15.26
N PRO A 77 -14.10 0.70 16.29
CA PRO A 77 -13.66 0.46 17.65
C PRO A 77 -13.87 -0.98 18.12
N ILE A 78 -14.99 -1.59 17.76
CA ILE A 78 -15.32 -2.96 18.15
C ILE A 78 -14.32 -3.97 17.60
N VAL A 79 -13.90 -3.81 16.35
CA VAL A 79 -12.92 -4.71 15.69
C VAL A 79 -11.53 -4.54 16.31
N PHE A 80 -11.16 -3.32 16.74
CA PHE A 80 -9.84 -3.02 17.28
C PHE A 80 -9.79 -2.85 18.80
N ASP A 81 -10.84 -3.26 19.52
CA ASP A 81 -10.89 -3.21 20.98
C ASP A 81 -9.81 -4.10 21.61
N GLY A 82 -9.59 -5.29 21.06
CA GLY A 82 -8.47 -6.17 21.44
C GLY A 82 -7.18 -5.83 20.70
N ASN A 83 -6.05 -5.76 21.42
CA ASN A 83 -4.75 -5.81 20.75
C ASN A 83 -4.55 -7.22 20.17
N PRO A 84 -4.34 -7.37 18.87
CA PRO A 84 -3.95 -8.65 18.32
C PRO A 84 -2.62 -9.06 18.98
N LYS A 85 -2.58 -10.27 19.52
CA LYS A 85 -1.37 -10.88 20.06
C LYS A 85 -0.93 -11.97 19.10
N TYR A 86 0.36 -12.06 18.90
CA TYR A 86 0.94 -13.22 18.24
C TYR A 86 1.61 -14.08 19.29
N GLU A 87 1.62 -15.34 19.04
CA GLU A 87 2.34 -16.33 19.82
C GLU A 87 3.16 -17.17 18.86
N CYS A 88 4.47 -17.17 19.06
CA CYS A 88 5.37 -17.97 18.26
C CYS A 88 5.33 -19.41 18.73
N VAL A 89 4.67 -20.27 17.97
CA VAL A 89 4.61 -21.71 18.28
C VAL A 89 5.85 -22.39 17.70
N PRO A 90 6.73 -22.96 18.53
CA PRO A 90 7.92 -23.64 18.06
C PRO A 90 7.57 -24.92 17.32
N ALA A 91 8.14 -25.12 16.12
CA ALA A 91 7.95 -26.34 15.35
C ALA A 91 8.78 -27.52 15.85
N THR A 92 9.87 -27.26 16.60
CA THR A 92 10.77 -28.28 17.15
C THR A 92 11.07 -27.99 18.62
N ALA A 93 11.44 -29.02 19.37
CA ALA A 93 11.80 -28.87 20.78
C ALA A 93 13.02 -27.94 20.99
N GLU A 94 13.93 -27.89 20.03
CA GLU A 94 15.11 -27.01 20.08
C GLU A 94 14.74 -25.54 19.86
N ALA A 95 13.67 -25.26 19.09
CA ALA A 95 13.18 -23.91 18.83
C ALA A 95 12.43 -23.29 20.04
N LEU A 96 12.09 -24.10 21.05
CA LEU A 96 11.33 -23.65 22.22
C LEU A 96 12.03 -22.53 23.01
N GLN A 97 13.36 -22.58 23.11
CA GLN A 97 14.11 -21.55 23.83
C GLN A 97 14.12 -20.20 23.10
N TYR A 98 14.00 -20.21 21.77
CA TYR A 98 14.01 -18.99 20.95
C TYR A 98 12.61 -18.38 20.76
N SER A 99 11.53 -19.15 21.01
CA SER A 99 10.17 -18.66 20.79
C SER A 99 9.85 -17.42 21.62
N LYS A 100 10.28 -17.40 22.89
CA LYS A 100 10.08 -16.25 23.79
C LYS A 100 10.86 -15.01 23.37
N ASP A 101 12.06 -15.19 22.85
CA ASP A 101 12.89 -14.08 22.36
C ASP A 101 12.26 -13.48 21.10
N ILE A 102 11.71 -14.34 20.22
CA ILE A 102 10.99 -13.91 19.01
C ILE A 102 9.70 -13.17 19.39
N ASP A 103 8.92 -13.67 20.36
CA ASP A 103 7.71 -12.99 20.84
C ASP A 103 8.04 -11.60 21.39
N THR A 104 9.10 -11.49 22.18
CA THR A 104 9.56 -10.20 22.73
C THR A 104 10.01 -9.25 21.62
N ALA A 105 10.72 -9.74 20.61
CA ALA A 105 11.15 -8.93 19.48
C ALA A 105 9.95 -8.47 18.64
N LEU A 106 8.96 -9.33 18.41
CA LEU A 106 7.73 -8.97 17.69
C LEU A 106 6.91 -7.93 18.45
N ASP A 107 6.77 -8.07 19.77
CA ASP A 107 6.10 -7.07 20.59
C ASP A 107 6.82 -5.71 20.54
N PHE A 108 8.14 -5.71 20.63
CA PHE A 108 8.93 -4.49 20.49
C PHE A 108 8.71 -3.82 19.13
N GLU A 109 8.81 -4.55 18.04
CA GLU A 109 8.59 -4.04 16.68
C GLU A 109 7.16 -3.53 16.48
N TRP A 110 6.17 -4.22 17.03
CA TRP A 110 4.78 -3.78 17.00
C TRP A 110 4.57 -2.41 17.63
N HIS A 111 5.15 -2.20 18.80
CA HIS A 111 5.07 -0.92 19.50
C HIS A 111 5.91 0.15 18.84
N ARG A 112 7.13 -0.17 18.41
CA ARG A 112 8.04 0.75 17.71
C ARG A 112 7.43 1.28 16.42
N THR A 113 6.79 0.42 15.64
CA THR A 113 6.18 0.77 14.35
C THR A 113 4.78 1.35 14.49
N LYS A 114 4.22 1.43 15.71
CA LYS A 114 2.84 1.85 15.97
C LYS A 114 1.82 1.10 15.11
N MET A 115 2.00 -0.21 15.03
CA MET A 115 1.25 -1.04 14.08
C MET A 115 -0.27 -0.98 14.33
N ARG A 116 -0.70 -0.90 15.59
CA ARG A 116 -2.11 -0.75 15.94
C ARG A 116 -2.74 0.49 15.32
N GLU A 117 -2.07 1.64 15.42
CA GLU A 117 -2.57 2.90 14.83
C GLU A 117 -2.65 2.81 13.31
N LYS A 118 -1.68 2.16 12.70
CA LYS A 118 -1.66 1.92 11.24
C LYS A 118 -2.80 0.99 10.81
N LEU A 119 -3.06 -0.08 11.56
CA LEU A 119 -4.19 -0.97 11.28
C LEU A 119 -5.53 -0.25 11.40
N ILE A 120 -5.73 0.53 12.46
CA ILE A 120 -6.94 1.35 12.64
C ILE A 120 -7.11 2.33 11.47
N SER A 121 -6.04 3.00 11.05
CA SER A 121 -6.09 3.92 9.91
C SER A 121 -6.37 3.19 8.60
N ASN A 122 -5.77 2.02 8.40
CA ASN A 122 -5.95 1.20 7.20
C ASN A 122 -7.33 0.54 7.11
N SER A 123 -8.00 0.35 8.26
CA SER A 123 -9.32 -0.29 8.32
C SER A 123 -10.40 0.44 7.53
N ILE A 124 -10.28 1.76 7.34
CA ILE A 124 -11.19 2.52 6.49
C ILE A 124 -11.20 1.95 5.07
N TYR A 125 -10.02 1.64 4.52
CA TYR A 125 -9.95 1.02 3.20
C TYR A 125 -10.61 -0.35 3.17
N THR A 126 -10.44 -1.15 4.23
CA THR A 126 -11.10 -2.45 4.33
C THR A 126 -12.63 -2.32 4.35
N PHE A 127 -13.17 -1.44 5.18
CA PHE A 127 -14.62 -1.29 5.33
C PHE A 127 -15.29 -0.58 4.16
N VAL A 128 -14.62 0.39 3.55
CA VAL A 128 -15.19 1.18 2.45
C VAL A 128 -14.90 0.55 1.09
N LEU A 129 -13.67 0.11 0.85
CA LEU A 129 -13.24 -0.40 -0.45
C LEU A 129 -13.22 -1.93 -0.54
N GLY A 130 -13.38 -2.63 0.58
CA GLY A 130 -13.24 -4.09 0.65
C GLY A 130 -11.80 -4.60 0.55
N THR A 131 -10.83 -3.71 0.42
CA THR A 131 -9.42 -4.06 0.24
C THR A 131 -8.53 -3.10 0.99
N SER A 132 -7.59 -3.63 1.76
CA SER A 132 -6.53 -2.85 2.39
C SER A 132 -5.18 -3.53 2.21
N VAL A 133 -4.13 -2.74 2.08
CA VAL A 133 -2.78 -3.26 1.84
C VAL A 133 -1.79 -2.56 2.78
N ILE A 134 -0.93 -3.37 3.39
CA ILE A 134 0.22 -2.90 4.15
C ILE A 134 1.47 -3.50 3.53
N MET A 135 2.41 -2.66 3.18
CA MET A 135 3.72 -3.06 2.71
C MET A 135 4.70 -3.06 3.87
N LEU A 136 5.55 -4.08 3.95
CA LEU A 136 6.56 -4.25 4.99
C LEU A 136 7.97 -4.15 4.36
N PRO A 137 8.40 -2.98 3.90
CA PRO A 137 9.74 -2.82 3.37
C PRO A 137 10.78 -2.93 4.49
N TYR A 138 11.88 -3.59 4.18
CA TYR A 138 13.07 -3.55 5.00
C TYR A 138 13.95 -2.39 4.52
N VAL A 139 14.19 -1.43 5.39
CA VAL A 139 14.97 -0.22 5.08
C VAL A 139 16.31 -0.32 5.78
N TYR A 140 17.39 -0.31 4.99
CA TYR A 140 18.75 -0.25 5.51
C TYR A 140 19.06 1.16 6.04
N SER A 141 19.76 1.24 7.15
CA SER A 141 20.32 2.49 7.65
C SER A 141 21.64 2.78 6.92
N ASP A 142 21.83 4.00 6.44
CA ASP A 142 23.06 4.41 5.76
C ASP A 142 24.30 4.40 6.66
N ASN A 143 24.13 4.23 7.97
CA ASN A 143 25.20 4.39 8.95
C ASN A 143 25.77 3.08 9.51
N ASP A 144 25.09 1.92 9.33
CA ASP A 144 25.55 0.65 9.86
C ASP A 144 25.26 -0.49 8.88
N GLU A 145 26.28 -1.28 8.55
CA GLU A 145 26.21 -2.42 7.60
C GLU A 145 25.21 -3.52 8.02
N PHE A 146 24.72 -3.52 9.26
CA PHE A 146 23.82 -4.54 9.80
C PHE A 146 22.53 -3.98 10.38
N ASP A 147 22.29 -2.67 10.29
CA ASP A 147 21.15 -2.02 10.94
C ASP A 147 20.08 -1.66 9.90
N GLY A 148 19.22 -2.61 9.63
CA GLY A 148 18.01 -2.38 8.85
C GLY A 148 16.77 -2.54 9.73
N ASN A 149 15.72 -1.83 9.38
CA ASN A 149 14.46 -1.86 10.11
C ASN A 149 13.29 -2.18 9.19
N VAL A 150 12.33 -2.95 9.71
CA VAL A 150 11.03 -3.11 9.05
C VAL A 150 10.19 -1.86 9.29
N CYS A 151 9.77 -1.22 8.19
CA CYS A 151 8.96 0.00 8.23
C CYS A 151 7.59 -0.25 7.59
N PRO A 152 6.56 -0.69 8.35
CA PRO A 152 5.23 -0.90 7.80
C PRO A 152 4.67 0.39 7.20
N VAL A 153 4.24 0.34 5.94
CA VAL A 153 3.65 1.46 5.20
C VAL A 153 2.25 1.07 4.75
N ILE A 154 1.27 1.94 5.06
CA ILE A 154 -0.08 1.80 4.52
C ILE A 154 -0.04 2.17 3.05
N VAL A 155 -0.47 1.24 2.21
CA VAL A 155 -0.57 1.46 0.77
C VAL A 155 -1.99 1.85 0.42
N ASN A 156 -2.14 2.98 -0.28
CA ASN A 156 -3.43 3.37 -0.81
C ASN A 156 -3.83 2.37 -1.91
N PRO A 157 -4.96 1.65 -1.79
CA PRO A 157 -5.39 0.68 -2.79
C PRO A 157 -5.51 1.23 -4.20
N PHE A 158 -5.82 2.51 -4.35
CA PHE A 158 -5.88 3.17 -5.67
C PHE A 158 -4.54 3.14 -6.42
N ASN A 159 -3.43 3.15 -5.68
CA ASN A 159 -2.08 3.20 -6.23
C ASN A 159 -1.44 1.81 -6.44
N LEU A 160 -2.17 0.75 -6.12
CA LEU A 160 -1.69 -0.62 -6.30
C LEU A 160 -2.31 -1.26 -7.53
N TYR A 161 -1.48 -1.82 -8.38
CA TYR A 161 -1.87 -2.45 -9.64
C TYR A 161 -1.30 -3.87 -9.69
N PRO A 162 -2.07 -4.86 -9.19
CA PRO A 162 -1.68 -6.27 -9.29
C PRO A 162 -1.86 -6.79 -10.71
N ASP A 163 -1.26 -7.94 -10.98
CA ASP A 163 -1.47 -8.68 -12.22
C ASP A 163 -2.96 -9.05 -12.39
N PRO A 164 -3.61 -8.65 -13.51
CA PRO A 164 -5.01 -8.96 -13.74
C PRO A 164 -5.33 -10.45 -13.87
N LEU A 165 -4.34 -11.27 -14.17
CA LEU A 165 -4.50 -12.71 -14.34
C LEU A 165 -4.33 -13.50 -13.04
N ALA A 166 -3.79 -12.88 -12.00
CA ALA A 166 -3.56 -13.51 -10.72
C ALA A 166 -4.83 -13.56 -9.87
N THR A 167 -5.02 -14.66 -9.18
CA THR A 167 -6.11 -14.85 -8.21
C THR A 167 -5.66 -14.54 -6.79
N SER A 168 -4.36 -14.58 -6.53
CA SER A 168 -3.75 -14.26 -5.22
C SER A 168 -2.46 -13.47 -5.41
N VAL A 169 -1.96 -12.90 -4.31
CA VAL A 169 -0.66 -12.19 -4.31
C VAL A 169 0.49 -13.13 -4.63
N GLU A 170 0.37 -14.41 -4.27
CA GLU A 170 1.38 -15.44 -4.47
C GLU A 170 1.47 -15.89 -5.93
N ASP A 171 0.33 -15.88 -6.66
CA ASP A 171 0.26 -16.23 -8.07
C ASP A 171 0.61 -15.06 -9.00
N ALA A 172 0.73 -13.85 -8.46
CA ALA A 172 0.95 -12.66 -9.26
C ALA A 172 2.37 -12.63 -9.84
N GLU A 173 2.49 -12.51 -11.17
CA GLU A 173 3.78 -12.32 -11.84
C GLU A 173 4.41 -10.98 -11.44
N TYR A 174 3.58 -9.96 -11.17
CA TYR A 174 4.01 -8.63 -10.75
C TYR A 174 2.94 -7.93 -9.93
N ILE A 175 3.41 -7.02 -9.06
CA ILE A 175 2.55 -6.05 -8.37
C ILE A 175 3.21 -4.68 -8.53
N ILE A 176 2.50 -3.73 -9.13
CA ILE A 176 3.02 -2.39 -9.35
C ILE A 176 2.42 -1.45 -8.31
N TYR A 177 3.30 -0.77 -7.58
CA TYR A 177 2.94 0.31 -6.68
C TYR A 177 3.37 1.64 -7.30
N ALA A 178 2.40 2.43 -7.73
CA ALA A 178 2.62 3.72 -8.39
C ALA A 178 2.40 4.86 -7.39
N THR A 179 3.39 5.73 -7.25
CA THR A 179 3.33 6.90 -6.38
C THR A 179 3.72 8.16 -7.14
N TYR A 180 3.20 9.30 -6.69
CA TYR A 180 3.60 10.61 -7.17
C TYR A 180 4.62 11.19 -6.19
N GLU A 181 5.79 11.56 -6.70
CA GLU A 181 6.80 12.26 -5.90
C GLU A 181 7.19 13.58 -6.57
N HIS A 182 7.58 14.56 -5.76
CA HIS A 182 8.12 15.82 -6.28
C HIS A 182 9.43 15.56 -7.03
N GLU A 183 9.61 16.24 -8.17
CA GLU A 183 10.81 16.20 -9.00
C GLU A 183 12.10 16.38 -8.19
N ASN A 184 12.12 17.36 -7.30
CA ASN A 184 13.28 17.61 -6.43
C ASN A 184 13.65 16.42 -5.51
N LYS A 185 12.67 15.62 -5.11
CA LYS A 185 12.88 14.44 -4.28
C LYS A 185 13.43 13.30 -5.12
N LEU A 186 12.93 13.14 -6.36
CA LEU A 186 13.44 12.16 -7.32
C LEU A 186 14.90 12.48 -7.70
N LYS A 187 15.22 13.74 -7.98
CA LYS A 187 16.58 14.18 -8.29
C LYS A 187 17.57 13.91 -7.15
N LYS A 188 17.13 14.06 -5.90
CA LYS A 188 17.95 13.70 -4.73
C LYS A 188 18.16 12.20 -4.58
N ARG A 189 17.12 11.40 -4.90
CA ARG A 189 17.18 9.94 -4.81
C ARG A 189 18.02 9.33 -5.94
N TYR A 190 17.99 9.93 -7.12
CA TYR A 190 18.67 9.45 -8.32
C TYR A 190 19.56 10.55 -8.94
N PRO A 191 20.68 10.94 -8.26
CA PRO A 191 21.52 12.04 -8.69
C PRO A 191 22.13 11.80 -10.09
N GLU A 192 22.39 10.54 -10.45
CA GLU A 192 22.93 10.19 -11.78
C GLU A 192 21.97 10.49 -12.95
N TYR A 193 20.69 10.61 -12.67
CA TYR A 193 19.63 10.88 -13.66
C TYR A 193 18.98 12.25 -13.47
N ALA A 194 19.53 13.11 -12.60
CA ALA A 194 18.93 14.40 -12.24
C ALA A 194 18.66 15.31 -13.45
N ASP A 195 19.53 15.23 -14.49
CA ASP A 195 19.38 16.03 -15.73
C ASP A 195 18.30 15.47 -16.68
N LYS A 196 17.79 14.27 -16.42
CA LYS A 196 16.77 13.60 -17.26
C LYS A 196 15.39 13.59 -16.63
N ILE A 197 15.29 13.95 -15.36
CA ILE A 197 14.08 14.12 -14.58
C ILE A 197 13.62 15.56 -14.65
#